data_4510cc059425adff25ad8d24daf9255c
#
_entry.id   4510cc059425adff25ad8d24daf9255c
#
_cell.length_a   1.000
_cell.length_b   1.000
_cell.length_c   1.000
_cell.angle_alpha   90.00
_cell.angle_beta   90.00
_cell.angle_gamma   90.00
#
_symmetry.space_group_name_H-M   'P 1'
#
loop_
_entity.id
_entity.type
_entity.pdbx_description
1 polymer ?
#
loop_
_entity_poly.entity_id
_entity_poly.type
_entity_poly.pdbx_seq_one_letter_code
_entity_poly.pdbx_strand_id
1 'polypeptide(L)'
;MIIKITLSFPLGALFYSDPLLYTYRLFLNMIRKLSCPYARRKCKECKSSLCQYYKITGENFEGYPGIFFKRQMFTKRLYKENEEITFEILLIGNNQQYDQYLYLFFKEYLDYRIINFPFLIKNIIKSDFDSHLIYANKLRINTIIENKNFKESYNQMIHYYNSHYECGYVPIGAYDISDLKKVKEDVYKVNTKIIAPKGYVYVVCFENQILSDFIKLGIGKYNFIGGGSVEIIDSTQM
;
A
#
# COMPACT_ATOMS: atom_id res chain seq x y z
N MET A 1 -10.21 -6.50 -0.94
CA MET A 1 -10.92 -5.95 0.26
C MET A 1 -10.13 -4.79 0.83
N ILE A 2 -10.81 -3.78 1.31
CA ILE A 2 -10.23 -2.64 2.02
C ILE A 2 -10.76 -2.66 3.45
N ILE A 3 -9.86 -2.52 4.43
CA ILE A 3 -10.23 -2.37 5.83
C ILE A 3 -9.75 -0.99 6.31
N LYS A 4 -10.68 -0.18 6.79
CA LYS A 4 -10.38 1.11 7.41
C LYS A 4 -10.49 0.96 8.91
N ILE A 5 -9.40 1.27 9.62
CA ILE A 5 -9.34 1.22 11.09
C ILE A 5 -9.04 2.64 11.58
N THR A 6 -9.99 3.20 12.29
CA THR A 6 -9.86 4.55 12.87
C THR A 6 -9.50 4.42 14.36
N LEU A 7 -8.39 5.02 14.72
CA LEU A 7 -7.91 5.11 16.09
C LEU A 7 -7.95 6.56 16.55
N SER A 8 -8.24 6.79 17.83
CA SER A 8 -8.07 8.11 18.45
C SER A 8 -7.00 8.05 19.54
N PHE A 9 -6.27 9.14 19.72
CA PHE A 9 -5.24 9.28 20.75
C PHE A 9 -5.78 10.12 21.92
N PRO A 10 -6.21 9.50 23.04
CA PRO A 10 -6.80 10.24 24.17
C PRO A 10 -5.89 11.31 24.75
N LEU A 11 -4.59 11.08 24.74
CA LEU A 11 -3.56 12.00 25.26
C LEU A 11 -2.77 12.72 24.15
N GLY A 12 -3.25 12.64 22.90
CA GLY A 12 -2.48 13.04 21.73
C GLY A 12 -1.29 12.12 21.45
N ALA A 13 -0.57 12.37 20.36
CA ALA A 13 0.62 11.60 19.98
C ALA A 13 1.58 12.44 19.13
N LEU A 14 2.89 12.23 19.34
CA LEU A 14 3.95 12.82 18.53
C LEU A 14 4.85 11.72 17.99
N PHE A 15 4.77 11.46 16.69
CA PHE A 15 5.57 10.44 16.01
C PHE A 15 6.81 11.04 15.36
N TYR A 16 7.99 10.52 15.69
CA TYR A 16 9.24 10.91 15.04
C TYR A 16 9.39 10.35 13.62
N SER A 17 8.66 9.27 13.33
CA SER A 17 8.60 8.65 12.00
C SER A 17 7.15 8.54 11.52
N ASP A 18 6.96 8.18 10.26
CA ASP A 18 5.63 7.93 9.69
C ASP A 18 4.90 6.83 10.49
N PRO A 19 3.77 7.15 11.16
CA PRO A 19 3.05 6.19 11.99
C PRO A 19 2.45 5.03 11.19
N LEU A 20 2.05 5.25 9.93
CA LEU A 20 1.50 4.18 9.07
C LEU A 20 2.59 3.16 8.74
N LEU A 21 3.75 3.64 8.32
CA LEU A 21 4.87 2.77 7.98
C LEU A 21 5.42 2.04 9.21
N TYR A 22 5.47 2.71 10.35
CA TYR A 22 5.89 2.09 11.62
C TYR A 22 4.92 0.96 12.02
N THR A 23 3.62 1.25 12.01
CA THR A 23 2.57 0.28 12.36
C THR A 23 2.57 -0.91 11.39
N TYR A 24 2.76 -0.66 10.09
CA TYR A 24 2.90 -1.73 9.10
C TYR A 24 4.09 -2.66 9.40
N ARG A 25 5.24 -2.10 9.79
CA ARG A 25 6.40 -2.92 10.20
C ARG A 25 6.12 -3.76 11.43
N LEU A 26 5.38 -3.23 12.41
CA LEU A 26 4.96 -4.00 13.59
C LEU A 26 4.02 -5.14 13.20
N PHE A 27 3.06 -4.87 12.30
CA PHE A 27 2.18 -5.90 11.75
C PHE A 27 2.97 -7.04 11.09
N LEU A 28 3.92 -6.71 10.22
CA LEU A 28 4.77 -7.70 9.58
C LEU A 28 5.63 -8.50 10.58
N ASN A 29 6.12 -7.83 11.63
CA ASN A 29 6.85 -8.51 12.71
C ASN A 29 5.96 -9.48 13.48
N MET A 30 4.70 -9.12 13.75
CA MET A 30 3.72 -10.03 14.37
C MET A 30 3.49 -11.25 13.48
N ILE A 31 3.18 -11.04 12.18
CA ILE A 31 2.95 -12.15 11.25
C ILE A 31 4.18 -13.07 11.20
N ARG A 32 5.38 -12.51 11.16
CA ARG A 32 6.61 -13.30 11.17
C ARG A 32 6.75 -14.14 12.44
N LYS A 33 6.46 -13.58 13.60
CA LYS A 33 6.52 -14.30 14.88
C LYS A 33 5.50 -15.44 14.94
N LEU A 34 4.30 -15.23 14.42
CA LEU A 34 3.22 -16.22 14.46
C LEU A 34 3.39 -17.34 13.44
N SER A 35 3.96 -17.04 12.27
CA SER A 35 3.96 -17.96 11.13
C SER A 35 5.32 -18.51 10.74
N CYS A 36 6.42 -18.04 11.33
CA CYS A 36 7.76 -18.45 10.96
C CYS A 36 8.31 -19.54 11.92
N PRO A 37 8.40 -20.81 11.49
CA PRO A 37 9.00 -21.87 12.32
C PRO A 37 10.51 -21.71 12.44
N TYR A 38 11.14 -20.90 11.59
CA TYR A 38 12.60 -20.73 11.49
C TYR A 38 13.03 -19.30 11.80
N ALA A 39 12.65 -18.76 12.95
CA ALA A 39 12.84 -17.35 13.30
C ALA A 39 14.30 -16.82 13.16
N ARG A 40 15.30 -17.69 13.15
CA ARG A 40 16.73 -17.36 13.04
C ARG A 40 17.26 -17.38 11.59
N ARG A 41 16.52 -17.94 10.61
CA ARG A 41 16.96 -18.01 9.22
C ARG A 41 16.58 -16.71 8.48
N LYS A 42 17.44 -16.32 7.54
CA LYS A 42 17.07 -15.25 6.59
C LYS A 42 15.96 -15.76 5.68
N CYS A 43 14.92 -14.98 5.51
CA CYS A 43 13.77 -15.40 4.69
C CYS A 43 14.14 -15.75 3.25
N LYS A 44 15.13 -15.05 2.66
CA LYS A 44 15.66 -15.33 1.31
C LYS A 44 16.17 -16.77 1.13
N GLU A 45 16.60 -17.39 2.22
CA GLU A 45 17.15 -18.76 2.22
C GLU A 45 16.08 -19.81 2.54
N CYS A 46 14.93 -19.40 3.09
CA CYS A 46 13.93 -20.32 3.64
C CYS A 46 13.07 -21.01 2.57
N LYS A 47 12.69 -20.29 1.51
CA LYS A 47 11.84 -20.76 0.38
C LYS A 47 10.63 -21.64 0.76
N SER A 48 10.08 -21.47 1.96
CA SER A 48 8.93 -22.27 2.41
C SER A 48 7.64 -21.76 1.76
N SER A 49 7.02 -22.56 0.90
CA SER A 49 5.73 -22.26 0.28
C SER A 49 4.56 -22.17 1.27
N LEU A 50 4.72 -22.68 2.48
CA LEU A 50 3.71 -22.68 3.54
C LEU A 50 3.80 -21.43 4.45
N CYS A 51 4.83 -20.60 4.29
CA CYS A 51 5.07 -19.46 5.15
C CYS A 51 4.10 -18.31 4.83
N GLN A 52 3.17 -18.01 5.75
CA GLN A 52 2.23 -16.91 5.61
C GLN A 52 2.93 -15.54 5.52
N TYR A 53 4.01 -15.35 6.27
CA TYR A 53 4.81 -14.13 6.16
C TYR A 53 5.31 -13.91 4.74
N TYR A 54 5.82 -14.97 4.10
CA TYR A 54 6.28 -14.93 2.72
C TYR A 54 5.15 -14.59 1.75
N LYS A 55 3.99 -15.23 1.90
CA LYS A 55 2.80 -14.97 1.08
C LYS A 55 2.32 -13.52 1.21
N ILE A 56 2.26 -13.00 2.43
CA ILE A 56 1.77 -11.64 2.70
C ILE A 56 2.74 -10.56 2.22
N THR A 57 4.06 -10.79 2.37
CA THR A 57 5.07 -9.76 2.04
C THR A 57 5.51 -9.76 0.58
N GLY A 58 5.04 -10.69 -0.24
CA GLY A 58 5.50 -10.80 -1.63
C GLY A 58 7.00 -11.06 -1.72
N GLU A 59 7.40 -12.30 -1.44
CA GLU A 59 8.79 -12.74 -1.58
C GLU A 59 9.82 -11.87 -0.85
N ASN A 60 9.52 -11.47 0.39
CA ASN A 60 10.37 -10.58 1.19
C ASN A 60 10.61 -9.21 0.59
N PHE A 61 9.57 -8.62 0.02
CA PHE A 61 9.63 -7.34 -0.68
C PHE A 61 10.43 -7.34 -2.01
N GLU A 62 10.76 -8.50 -2.54
CA GLU A 62 11.26 -8.60 -3.91
C GLU A 62 10.14 -8.52 -4.93
N GLY A 63 8.92 -8.94 -4.51
CA GLY A 63 7.66 -8.77 -5.24
C GLY A 63 6.78 -7.68 -4.64
N TYR A 64 5.46 -7.82 -4.85
CA TYR A 64 4.45 -6.89 -4.36
C TYR A 64 3.70 -7.52 -3.18
N PRO A 65 3.58 -6.84 -2.03
CA PRO A 65 2.92 -7.42 -0.87
C PRO A 65 1.42 -7.59 -1.10
N GLY A 66 0.86 -8.67 -0.55
CA GLY A 66 -0.57 -8.96 -0.63
C GLY A 66 -1.38 -8.25 0.43
N ILE A 67 -0.75 -7.75 1.50
CA ILE A 67 -1.37 -6.90 2.53
C ILE A 67 -0.47 -5.72 2.78
N PHE A 68 -1.00 -4.51 2.69
CA PHE A 68 -0.26 -3.30 3.01
C PHE A 68 -1.14 -2.17 3.51
N PHE A 69 -0.54 -1.28 4.29
CA PHE A 69 -1.18 -0.09 4.85
C PHE A 69 -0.95 1.05 3.86
N LYS A 70 -2.03 1.48 3.19
CA LYS A 70 -1.95 2.52 2.17
C LYS A 70 -1.43 3.81 2.79
N ARG A 71 -0.29 4.26 2.32
CA ARG A 71 0.33 5.48 2.79
C ARG A 71 -0.19 6.68 2.02
N GLN A 72 -0.56 7.73 2.73
CA GLN A 72 -0.81 9.03 2.14
C GLN A 72 0.52 9.75 1.86
N MET A 73 0.53 10.64 0.87
CA MET A 73 1.72 11.40 0.48
C MET A 73 2.30 12.24 1.63
N PHE A 74 1.41 12.80 2.46
CA PHE A 74 1.76 13.54 3.67
C PHE A 74 1.11 12.87 4.87
N THR A 75 1.90 12.17 5.64
CA THR A 75 1.41 11.56 6.88
C THR A 75 1.62 12.53 8.03
N LYS A 76 0.56 12.88 8.69
CA LYS A 76 0.56 13.68 9.92
C LYS A 76 1.35 12.94 10.99
N ARG A 77 2.13 13.68 11.79
CA ARG A 77 2.95 13.13 12.88
C ARG A 77 2.56 13.63 14.25
N LEU A 78 1.95 14.81 14.32
CA LEU A 78 1.46 15.39 15.56
C LEU A 78 -0.06 15.31 15.60
N TYR A 79 -0.58 14.63 16.60
CA TYR A 79 -2.01 14.47 16.89
C TYR A 79 -2.31 15.13 18.22
N LYS A 80 -3.34 15.97 18.24
CA LYS A 80 -3.85 16.56 19.48
C LYS A 80 -4.62 15.53 20.30
N GLU A 81 -4.97 15.91 21.52
CA GLU A 81 -5.84 15.09 22.36
C GLU A 81 -7.14 14.73 21.64
N ASN A 82 -7.53 13.46 21.70
CA ASN A 82 -8.68 12.86 21.03
C ASN A 82 -8.67 12.94 19.50
N GLU A 83 -7.59 13.38 18.89
CA GLU A 83 -7.48 13.40 17.43
C GLU A 83 -7.30 12.00 16.85
N GLU A 84 -7.81 11.81 15.63
CA GLU A 84 -7.91 10.50 15.00
C GLU A 84 -6.89 10.29 13.88
N ILE A 85 -6.51 9.03 13.69
CA ILE A 85 -5.80 8.51 12.53
C ILE A 85 -6.60 7.37 11.93
N THR A 86 -6.72 7.33 10.61
CA THR A 86 -7.32 6.21 9.90
C THR A 86 -6.27 5.45 9.10
N PHE A 87 -6.17 4.16 9.35
CA PHE A 87 -5.40 3.21 8.56
C PHE A 87 -6.29 2.62 7.48
N GLU A 88 -5.96 2.87 6.22
CA GLU A 88 -6.56 2.20 5.09
C GLU A 88 -5.66 1.02 4.71
N ILE A 89 -6.16 -0.20 4.88
CA ILE A 89 -5.40 -1.44 4.72
C ILE A 89 -5.99 -2.21 3.54
N LEU A 90 -5.15 -2.52 2.57
CA LEU A 90 -5.52 -3.28 1.38
C LEU A 90 -5.13 -4.74 1.56
N LEU A 91 -6.09 -5.62 1.31
CA LEU A 91 -5.90 -7.07 1.25
C LEU A 91 -6.19 -7.52 -0.18
N ILE A 92 -5.15 -7.96 -0.86
CA ILE A 92 -5.15 -8.23 -2.30
C ILE A 92 -5.49 -9.70 -2.57
N GLY A 93 -6.46 -9.92 -3.44
CA GLY A 93 -6.87 -11.26 -3.89
C GLY A 93 -7.16 -12.21 -2.73
N ASN A 94 -6.57 -13.40 -2.75
CA ASN A 94 -6.75 -14.42 -1.73
C ASN A 94 -6.19 -14.07 -0.34
N ASN A 95 -5.44 -12.96 -0.20
CA ASN A 95 -5.03 -12.47 1.13
C ASN A 95 -6.19 -11.91 1.96
N GLN A 96 -7.39 -11.79 1.40
CA GLN A 96 -8.60 -11.43 2.16
C GLN A 96 -8.88 -12.39 3.31
N GLN A 97 -8.49 -13.65 3.19
CA GLN A 97 -8.61 -14.67 4.24
C GLN A 97 -7.80 -14.36 5.51
N TYR A 98 -6.87 -13.43 5.44
CA TYR A 98 -6.01 -13.05 6.57
C TYR A 98 -6.50 -11.79 7.31
N ASP A 99 -7.72 -11.34 7.06
CA ASP A 99 -8.28 -10.14 7.70
C ASP A 99 -8.31 -10.23 9.23
N GLN A 100 -8.53 -11.41 9.78
CA GLN A 100 -8.52 -11.68 11.22
C GLN A 100 -7.18 -11.33 11.89
N TYR A 101 -6.04 -11.39 11.16
CA TYR A 101 -4.75 -10.96 11.71
C TYR A 101 -4.70 -9.46 11.99
N LEU A 102 -5.48 -8.65 11.29
CA LEU A 102 -5.56 -7.21 11.58
C LEU A 102 -6.31 -6.96 12.88
N TYR A 103 -7.38 -7.72 13.15
CA TYR A 103 -8.07 -7.63 14.44
C TYR A 103 -7.18 -8.05 15.59
N LEU A 104 -6.48 -9.19 15.45
CA LEU A 104 -5.50 -9.66 16.44
C LEU A 104 -4.40 -8.61 16.64
N PHE A 105 -3.91 -8.00 15.57
CA PHE A 105 -2.87 -6.99 15.64
C PHE A 105 -3.29 -5.76 16.43
N PHE A 106 -4.41 -5.14 16.07
CA PHE A 106 -4.84 -3.88 16.69
C PHE A 106 -5.42 -4.07 18.10
N LYS A 107 -6.07 -5.20 18.38
CA LYS A 107 -6.70 -5.46 19.68
C LYS A 107 -5.77 -6.09 20.71
N GLU A 108 -4.91 -7.01 20.26
CA GLU A 108 -4.10 -7.82 21.16
C GLU A 108 -2.61 -7.46 21.09
N TYR A 109 -2.04 -7.50 19.86
CA TYR A 109 -0.59 -7.39 19.71
C TYR A 109 -0.04 -5.99 20.04
N LEU A 110 -0.75 -4.93 19.68
CA LEU A 110 -0.35 -3.55 19.98
C LEU A 110 -0.60 -3.16 21.43
N ASP A 111 -1.36 -3.97 22.20
CA ASP A 111 -1.75 -3.67 23.58
C ASP A 111 -2.27 -2.22 23.73
N TYR A 112 -3.14 -1.82 22.81
CA TYR A 112 -3.70 -0.46 22.72
C TYR A 112 -2.68 0.68 22.71
N ARG A 113 -1.45 0.43 22.23
CA ARG A 113 -0.39 1.44 22.12
C ARG A 113 0.34 1.35 20.78
N ILE A 114 0.57 2.50 20.16
CA ILE A 114 1.52 2.63 19.06
C ILE A 114 2.74 3.38 19.61
N ILE A 115 3.89 2.69 19.69
CA ILE A 115 5.08 3.15 20.42
C ILE A 115 4.70 3.29 21.90
N ASN A 116 4.64 4.51 22.43
CA ASN A 116 4.26 4.81 23.80
C ASN A 116 2.92 5.54 23.89
N PHE A 117 2.22 5.73 22.75
CA PHE A 117 0.98 6.51 22.69
C PHE A 117 -0.23 5.58 22.79
N PRO A 118 -1.03 5.69 23.85
CA PRO A 118 -2.26 4.93 23.98
C PRO A 118 -3.26 5.37 22.91
N PHE A 119 -4.06 4.41 22.42
CA PHE A 119 -5.13 4.67 21.49
C PHE A 119 -6.42 3.94 21.87
N LEU A 120 -7.52 4.43 21.34
CA LEU A 120 -8.82 3.77 21.36
C LEU A 120 -9.22 3.43 19.91
N ILE A 121 -9.72 2.24 19.68
CA ILE A 121 -10.31 1.87 18.40
C ILE A 121 -11.70 2.50 18.33
N LYS A 122 -11.89 3.44 17.42
CA LYS A 122 -13.17 4.12 17.20
C LYS A 122 -14.06 3.36 16.23
N ASN A 123 -13.47 2.90 15.14
CA ASN A 123 -14.23 2.22 14.09
C ASN A 123 -13.37 1.23 13.31
N ILE A 124 -14.01 0.17 12.81
CA ILE A 124 -13.45 -0.78 11.85
C ILE A 124 -14.49 -1.00 10.77
N ILE A 125 -14.20 -0.55 9.56
CA ILE A 125 -15.08 -0.69 8.39
C ILE A 125 -14.40 -1.60 7.39
N LYS A 126 -15.14 -2.63 6.94
CA LYS A 126 -14.74 -3.46 5.80
C LYS A 126 -15.53 -3.04 4.56
N SER A 127 -14.88 -2.95 3.44
CA SER A 127 -15.50 -2.72 2.14
C SER A 127 -14.86 -3.58 1.08
N ASP A 128 -15.66 -3.99 0.11
CA ASP A 128 -15.12 -4.68 -1.06
C ASP A 128 -14.30 -3.73 -1.92
N PHE A 129 -13.32 -4.29 -2.61
CA PHE A 129 -12.44 -3.52 -3.47
C PHE A 129 -13.20 -2.88 -4.64
N ASP A 130 -14.28 -3.54 -5.08
CA ASP A 130 -15.05 -3.22 -6.29
C ASP A 130 -16.30 -2.38 -6.03
N SER A 131 -16.51 -1.91 -4.79
CA SER A 131 -17.77 -1.25 -4.44
C SER A 131 -18.09 0.00 -5.24
N HIS A 132 -17.11 0.58 -5.97
CA HIS A 132 -17.34 1.67 -6.92
C HIS A 132 -16.33 1.57 -8.06
N LEU A 133 -16.80 1.17 -9.24
CA LEU A 133 -16.04 1.28 -10.48
C LEU A 133 -15.84 2.76 -10.79
N ILE A 134 -14.64 3.26 -10.59
CA ILE A 134 -14.29 4.62 -10.99
C ILE A 134 -13.66 4.53 -12.38
N TYR A 135 -14.26 5.18 -13.34
CA TYR A 135 -13.73 5.30 -14.69
C TYR A 135 -12.98 6.63 -14.80
N ALA A 136 -11.81 6.58 -15.37
CA ALA A 136 -11.01 7.77 -15.61
C ALA A 136 -10.27 7.64 -16.95
N ASN A 137 -10.13 8.75 -17.66
CA ASN A 137 -9.34 8.82 -18.88
C ASN A 137 -8.03 9.61 -18.68
N LYS A 138 -7.85 10.27 -17.54
CA LYS A 138 -6.64 11.03 -17.24
C LYS A 138 -6.22 10.88 -15.79
N LEU A 139 -4.98 10.52 -15.57
CA LEU A 139 -4.42 10.26 -14.25
C LEU A 139 -3.13 11.04 -14.03
N ARG A 140 -2.94 11.52 -12.81
CA ARG A 140 -1.65 11.99 -12.31
C ARG A 140 -1.08 10.98 -11.34
N ILE A 141 0.19 10.64 -11.52
CA ILE A 141 0.95 9.86 -10.55
C ILE A 141 1.69 10.85 -9.65
N ASN A 142 1.23 11.00 -8.42
CA ASN A 142 1.70 12.04 -7.51
C ASN A 142 3.02 11.69 -6.83
N THR A 143 3.33 10.39 -6.73
CA THR A 143 4.59 9.90 -6.17
C THR A 143 5.35 9.11 -7.21
N ILE A 144 6.66 8.99 -7.01
CA ILE A 144 7.54 8.39 -8.00
C ILE A 144 7.35 6.88 -8.14
N ILE A 145 7.43 6.41 -9.38
CA ILE A 145 7.62 4.99 -9.71
C ILE A 145 9.09 4.75 -10.09
N GLU A 146 9.56 3.54 -9.87
CA GLU A 146 10.98 3.18 -10.00
C GLU A 146 11.45 3.03 -11.46
N ASN A 147 10.55 2.77 -12.39
CA ASN A 147 10.88 2.50 -13.78
C ASN A 147 10.54 3.73 -14.66
N LYS A 148 11.35 3.97 -15.68
CA LYS A 148 11.07 4.96 -16.72
C LYS A 148 9.86 4.61 -17.57
N ASN A 149 9.54 3.32 -17.67
CA ASN A 149 8.40 2.82 -18.45
C ASN A 149 7.21 2.60 -17.52
N PHE A 150 6.25 3.51 -17.57
CA PHE A 150 5.02 3.45 -16.81
C PHE A 150 4.23 2.15 -17.06
N LYS A 151 4.03 1.79 -18.33
CA LYS A 151 3.29 0.59 -18.74
C LYS A 151 3.94 -0.69 -18.20
N GLU A 152 5.26 -0.75 -18.25
CA GLU A 152 6.02 -1.88 -17.73
C GLU A 152 5.86 -2.00 -16.21
N SER A 153 6.03 -0.91 -15.47
CA SER A 153 5.86 -0.91 -14.00
C SER A 153 4.47 -1.38 -13.57
N TYR A 154 3.43 -0.91 -14.27
CA TYR A 154 2.06 -1.32 -14.00
C TYR A 154 1.85 -2.80 -14.35
N ASN A 155 2.23 -3.23 -15.56
CA ASN A 155 1.97 -4.59 -16.02
C ASN A 155 2.75 -5.63 -15.21
N GLN A 156 3.97 -5.35 -14.76
CA GLN A 156 4.72 -6.21 -13.84
C GLN A 156 3.97 -6.38 -12.52
N MET A 157 3.46 -5.31 -11.96
CA MET A 157 2.67 -5.35 -10.73
C MET A 157 1.38 -6.18 -10.91
N ILE A 158 0.62 -5.94 -11.97
CA ILE A 158 -0.62 -6.66 -12.25
C ILE A 158 -0.36 -8.15 -12.52
N HIS A 159 0.67 -8.47 -13.29
CA HIS A 159 1.06 -9.85 -13.53
C HIS A 159 1.42 -10.57 -12.22
N TYR A 160 2.17 -9.90 -11.34
CA TYR A 160 2.50 -10.45 -10.04
C TYR A 160 1.25 -10.70 -9.19
N TYR A 161 0.35 -9.72 -9.09
CA TYR A 161 -0.88 -9.86 -8.32
C TYR A 161 -1.79 -10.96 -8.84
N ASN A 162 -1.96 -11.06 -10.16
CA ASN A 162 -2.77 -12.11 -10.76
C ASN A 162 -2.19 -13.50 -10.54
N SER A 163 -0.87 -13.67 -10.67
CA SER A 163 -0.22 -14.96 -10.54
C SER A 163 -0.05 -15.44 -9.09
N HIS A 164 0.14 -14.52 -8.12
CA HIS A 164 0.43 -14.88 -6.72
C HIS A 164 -0.77 -14.79 -5.80
N TYR A 165 -1.75 -13.92 -6.12
CA TYR A 165 -2.88 -13.65 -5.25
C TYR A 165 -4.24 -13.87 -5.92
N GLU A 166 -4.25 -14.51 -7.11
CA GLU A 166 -5.47 -14.90 -7.81
C GLU A 166 -6.42 -13.71 -8.06
N CYS A 167 -5.84 -12.57 -8.46
CA CYS A 167 -6.59 -11.37 -8.80
C CYS A 167 -7.07 -11.41 -10.23
N GLY A 168 -8.07 -10.86 -10.68
CA GLY A 168 -8.49 -10.73 -12.08
C GLY A 168 -8.15 -9.36 -12.68
N TYR A 169 -7.04 -8.74 -12.28
CA TYR A 169 -6.72 -7.37 -12.74
C TYR A 169 -6.32 -7.33 -14.21
N VAL A 170 -6.72 -6.27 -14.90
CA VAL A 170 -6.50 -6.10 -16.32
C VAL A 170 -5.20 -5.32 -16.58
N PRO A 171 -4.27 -5.86 -17.41
CA PRO A 171 -3.05 -5.14 -17.77
C PRO A 171 -3.35 -3.98 -18.72
N ILE A 172 -2.48 -2.96 -18.74
CA ILE A 172 -2.62 -1.78 -19.64
C ILE A 172 -2.57 -2.15 -21.13
N GLY A 173 -2.08 -3.33 -21.50
CA GLY A 173 -2.13 -3.79 -22.90
C GLY A 173 -3.54 -3.80 -23.50
N ALA A 174 -4.59 -3.90 -22.68
CA ALA A 174 -5.98 -3.81 -23.08
C ALA A 174 -6.49 -2.35 -23.25
N TYR A 175 -5.68 -1.35 -22.87
CA TYR A 175 -6.03 0.05 -22.92
C TYR A 175 -4.96 0.82 -23.71
N ASP A 176 -5.38 1.65 -24.63
CA ASP A 176 -4.47 2.49 -25.38
C ASP A 176 -4.15 3.76 -24.60
N ILE A 177 -2.86 4.05 -24.46
CA ILE A 177 -2.37 5.29 -23.88
C ILE A 177 -2.29 6.31 -25.01
N SER A 178 -3.11 7.35 -24.94
CA SER A 178 -3.13 8.45 -25.93
C SER A 178 -2.02 9.46 -25.69
N ASP A 179 -1.65 9.70 -24.42
CA ASP A 179 -0.55 10.60 -24.07
C ASP A 179 0.13 10.16 -22.76
N LEU A 180 1.45 10.33 -22.69
CA LEU A 180 2.27 10.02 -21.52
C LEU A 180 3.32 11.10 -21.31
N LYS A 181 3.08 11.98 -20.35
CA LYS A 181 3.99 13.07 -20.02
C LYS A 181 4.76 12.78 -18.76
N LYS A 182 6.10 12.68 -18.86
CA LYS A 182 6.98 12.70 -17.69
C LYS A 182 7.02 14.11 -17.11
N VAL A 183 6.57 14.27 -15.88
CA VAL A 183 6.47 15.57 -15.19
C VAL A 183 7.73 15.87 -14.40
N LYS A 184 8.25 14.86 -13.69
CA LYS A 184 9.36 15.03 -12.75
C LYS A 184 10.19 13.75 -12.65
N GLU A 185 11.48 13.93 -12.40
CA GLU A 185 12.39 12.87 -11.92
C GLU A 185 12.90 13.28 -10.54
N ASP A 186 12.89 12.37 -9.58
CA ASP A 186 13.32 12.66 -8.22
C ASP A 186 13.80 11.40 -7.49
N VAL A 187 14.42 11.59 -6.35
CA VAL A 187 14.84 10.52 -5.44
C VAL A 187 13.69 10.15 -4.52
N TYR A 188 13.32 8.88 -4.48
CA TYR A 188 12.30 8.43 -3.55
C TYR A 188 12.88 8.23 -2.14
N LYS A 189 12.40 9.02 -1.19
CA LYS A 189 12.80 8.97 0.21
C LYS A 189 11.61 8.63 1.11
N VAL A 190 11.87 7.80 2.10
CA VAL A 190 10.93 7.58 3.21
C VAL A 190 11.66 8.02 4.48
N ASN A 191 11.16 9.08 5.11
CA ASN A 191 11.91 9.83 6.13
C ASN A 191 13.24 10.34 5.54
N THR A 192 14.37 9.97 6.13
CA THR A 192 15.73 10.32 5.66
C THR A 192 16.35 9.24 4.78
N LYS A 193 15.74 8.07 4.69
CA LYS A 193 16.30 6.92 3.95
C LYS A 193 15.91 6.97 2.48
N ILE A 194 16.91 6.93 1.61
CA ILE A 194 16.72 6.75 0.17
C ILE A 194 16.21 5.31 -0.07
N ILE A 195 15.04 5.18 -0.70
CA ILE A 195 14.43 3.91 -1.07
C ILE A 195 14.73 3.58 -2.52
N ALA A 196 14.60 4.57 -3.41
CA ALA A 196 15.02 4.44 -4.80
C ALA A 196 15.84 5.69 -5.20
N PRO A 197 17.02 5.50 -5.84
CA PRO A 197 17.90 6.61 -6.23
C PRO A 197 17.31 7.42 -7.39
N LYS A 198 16.45 6.81 -8.18
CA LYS A 198 15.70 7.49 -9.25
C LYS A 198 14.27 7.00 -9.29
N GLY A 199 13.35 7.91 -9.53
CA GLY A 199 11.96 7.63 -9.75
C GLY A 199 11.30 8.72 -10.59
N TYR A 200 10.13 8.42 -11.13
CA TYR A 200 9.48 9.22 -12.15
C TYR A 200 8.03 9.51 -11.81
N VAL A 201 7.62 10.73 -12.06
CA VAL A 201 6.24 11.21 -11.92
C VAL A 201 5.65 11.41 -13.31
N TYR A 202 4.44 10.93 -13.54
CA TYR A 202 3.79 10.98 -14.84
C TYR A 202 2.38 11.58 -14.75
N VAL A 203 1.95 12.16 -15.89
CA VAL A 203 0.54 12.33 -16.26
C VAL A 203 0.28 11.38 -17.42
N VAL A 204 -0.78 10.59 -17.32
CA VAL A 204 -1.16 9.58 -18.29
C VAL A 204 -2.57 9.87 -18.77
N CYS A 205 -2.76 9.92 -20.09
CA CYS A 205 -4.06 10.00 -20.73
C CYS A 205 -4.34 8.69 -21.47
N PHE A 206 -5.58 8.24 -21.44
CA PHE A 206 -6.04 7.04 -22.13
C PHE A 206 -7.07 7.42 -23.19
N GLU A 207 -7.15 6.69 -24.29
CA GLU A 207 -8.16 6.90 -25.33
C GLU A 207 -9.56 6.60 -24.82
N ASN A 208 -9.68 5.57 -24.00
CA ASN A 208 -10.93 5.15 -23.37
C ASN A 208 -10.85 5.25 -21.84
N GLN A 209 -12.02 5.29 -21.22
CA GLN A 209 -12.09 5.19 -19.77
C GLN A 209 -11.56 3.84 -19.28
N ILE A 210 -10.74 3.87 -18.27
CA ILE A 210 -10.13 2.69 -17.65
C ILE A 210 -10.72 2.44 -16.27
N LEU A 211 -10.74 1.17 -15.87
CA LEU A 211 -11.04 0.77 -14.50
C LEU A 211 -9.94 1.20 -13.54
N SER A 212 -10.32 1.76 -12.45
CA SER A 212 -9.42 2.44 -11.51
C SER A 212 -8.82 1.56 -10.41
N ASP A 213 -8.66 0.26 -10.63
CA ASP A 213 -8.06 -0.62 -9.61
C ASP A 213 -6.68 -0.11 -9.16
N PHE A 214 -5.92 0.45 -10.08
CA PHE A 214 -4.62 1.01 -9.76
C PHE A 214 -4.67 2.36 -9.02
N ILE A 215 -5.79 3.11 -9.04
CA ILE A 215 -5.95 4.28 -8.16
C ILE A 215 -5.91 3.86 -6.70
N LYS A 216 -6.50 2.71 -6.39
CA LYS A 216 -6.49 2.14 -5.04
C LYS A 216 -5.16 1.51 -4.69
N LEU A 217 -4.54 0.80 -5.64
CA LEU A 217 -3.30 0.05 -5.43
C LEU A 217 -2.05 0.93 -5.41
N GLY A 218 -2.05 2.03 -6.18
CA GLY A 218 -0.81 2.69 -6.58
C GLY A 218 -0.08 1.87 -7.66
N ILE A 219 1.01 2.40 -8.19
CA ILE A 219 1.74 1.81 -9.31
C ILE A 219 3.20 1.55 -8.95
N GLY A 220 3.69 0.36 -9.32
CA GLY A 220 5.08 0.01 -9.17
C GLY A 220 5.44 -0.65 -7.84
N LYS A 221 6.70 -1.02 -7.70
CA LYS A 221 7.25 -1.85 -6.62
C LYS A 221 7.08 -1.26 -5.22
N TYR A 222 7.00 0.06 -5.11
CA TYR A 222 6.94 0.75 -3.82
C TYR A 222 5.54 1.23 -3.44
N ASN A 223 4.49 0.69 -4.07
CA ASN A 223 3.11 1.09 -3.81
C ASN A 223 2.72 0.93 -2.32
N PHE A 224 3.20 -0.11 -1.65
CA PHE A 224 2.93 -0.40 -0.24
C PHE A 224 3.55 0.61 0.75
N ILE A 225 4.48 1.42 0.30
CA ILE A 225 5.07 2.53 1.07
C ILE A 225 4.73 3.91 0.49
N GLY A 226 3.72 3.96 -0.38
CA GLY A 226 3.16 5.17 -0.97
C GLY A 226 3.82 5.59 -2.30
N GLY A 227 4.63 4.73 -2.91
CA GLY A 227 5.12 4.93 -4.28
C GLY A 227 3.99 4.79 -5.29
N GLY A 228 4.09 5.49 -6.42
CA GLY A 228 3.11 5.39 -7.51
C GLY A 228 1.68 5.76 -7.13
N SER A 229 1.48 6.59 -6.12
CA SER A 229 0.15 7.09 -5.73
C SER A 229 -0.52 7.81 -6.89
N VAL A 230 -1.78 7.48 -7.17
CA VAL A 230 -2.52 7.93 -8.35
C VAL A 230 -3.67 8.83 -7.95
N GLU A 231 -3.89 9.87 -8.73
CA GLU A 231 -5.00 10.83 -8.63
C GLU A 231 -5.69 10.97 -9.99
N ILE A 232 -7.02 11.04 -9.98
CA ILE A 232 -7.80 11.37 -11.17
C ILE A 232 -7.71 12.88 -11.41
N ILE A 233 -7.43 13.28 -12.63
CA ILE A 233 -7.49 14.68 -13.07
C ILE A 233 -8.75 14.84 -13.90
N ASP A 234 -9.72 15.59 -13.38
CA ASP A 234 -10.85 16.02 -14.21
C ASP A 234 -10.40 17.00 -15.28
N SER A 235 -10.95 16.83 -16.48
CA SER A 235 -10.66 17.68 -17.64
C SER A 235 -11.01 19.16 -17.43
N THR A 236 -11.73 19.49 -16.34
CA THR A 236 -12.14 20.85 -15.96
C THR A 236 -11.12 21.60 -15.11
N GLN A 237 -9.99 20.99 -14.73
CA GLN A 237 -8.95 21.62 -13.87
C GLN A 237 -7.67 22.01 -14.63
N MET A 238 -7.79 22.33 -15.91
CA MET A 238 -6.68 22.92 -16.69
C MET A 238 -6.93 24.38 -16.98
#